data_fae69d6c230aa7062e825b8b47e8381b
#
_entry.id   fae69d6c230aa7062e825b8b47e8381b
#
_cell.length_a   1.000
_cell.length_b   1.000
_cell.length_c   1.000
_cell.angle_alpha   90.00
_cell.angle_beta   90.00
_cell.angle_gamma   90.00
#
_symmetry.space_group_name_H-M   'P 1'
#
loop_
_entity.id
_entity.type
_entity.pdbx_description
1 polymer ?
#
loop_
_entity_poly.entity_id
_entity_poly.type
_entity_poly.pdbx_seq_one_letter_code
_entity_poly.pdbx_strand_id
1 'polypeptide(L)'
;MEQQSKYRVIVSERAMQMLVSHAAFLAQVSPEAAERMTAEFEKTAKSLETMPQRCSWLKGQYIPRNVYRFILFEKRYMIIFQIADDIVYADYVVDCRQDYGWLIR
;
A
#
# COMPACT_ATOMS: atom_id res chain seq x y z
N MET A 1 -9.63 24.82 -18.87
CA MET A 1 -9.62 23.58 -18.35
C MET A 1 -8.99 23.44 -17.05
N GLU A 2 -9.65 22.79 -16.16
CA GLU A 2 -9.14 22.65 -14.94
C GLU A 2 -8.22 21.54 -14.83
N GLN A 3 -7.12 21.66 -14.16
CA GLN A 3 -6.24 20.62 -13.93
C GLN A 3 -6.52 20.04 -12.63
N GLN A 4 -6.66 18.75 -12.53
CA GLN A 4 -6.82 18.11 -11.27
C GLN A 4 -5.52 18.11 -10.57
N SER A 5 -5.53 18.45 -9.30
CA SER A 5 -4.34 18.35 -8.49
C SER A 5 -4.01 16.92 -8.28
N LYS A 6 -2.76 16.58 -8.41
CA LYS A 6 -2.30 15.26 -8.14
C LYS A 6 -1.63 15.23 -6.79
N TYR A 7 -1.84 14.14 -6.09
CA TYR A 7 -1.20 13.91 -4.83
C TYR A 7 0.20 13.38 -5.07
N ARG A 8 1.12 13.70 -4.17
CA ARG A 8 2.44 13.08 -4.19
C ARG A 8 2.36 11.82 -3.38
N VAL A 9 2.91 10.74 -3.88
CA VAL A 9 2.93 9.46 -3.18
C VAL A 9 4.34 9.22 -2.68
N ILE A 10 4.48 9.10 -1.37
CA ILE A 10 5.76 8.83 -0.73
C ILE A 10 5.68 7.46 -0.10
N VAL A 11 6.53 6.55 -0.55
CA VAL A 11 6.59 5.20 0.00
C VAL A 11 7.66 5.21 1.08
N SER A 12 7.29 4.87 2.31
CA SER A 12 8.24 4.90 3.42
C SER A 12 9.31 3.83 3.23
N GLU A 13 10.42 4.02 3.89
CA GLU A 13 11.49 3.02 3.87
C GLU A 13 10.99 1.69 4.39
N ARG A 14 10.19 1.73 5.46
CA ARG A 14 9.59 0.52 6.02
C ARG A 14 8.71 -0.19 5.00
N ALA A 15 7.85 0.56 4.31
CA ALA A 15 6.96 -0.05 3.32
C ALA A 15 7.77 -0.67 2.19
N MET A 16 8.83 -0.01 1.76
CA MET A 16 9.68 -0.54 0.71
C MET A 16 10.40 -1.82 1.17
N GLN A 17 10.87 -1.84 2.41
CA GLN A 17 11.50 -3.03 2.95
C GLN A 17 10.51 -4.18 3.06
N MET A 18 9.26 -3.90 3.42
CA MET A 18 8.22 -4.92 3.48
C MET A 18 7.93 -5.47 2.09
N LEU A 19 7.87 -4.60 1.08
CA LEU A 19 7.66 -5.03 -0.29
C LEU A 19 8.79 -5.97 -0.74
N VAL A 20 10.02 -5.57 -0.49
CA VAL A 20 11.18 -6.36 -0.88
C VAL A 20 11.16 -7.72 -0.18
N SER A 21 10.78 -7.74 1.08
CA SER A 21 10.71 -8.98 1.84
C SER A 21 9.65 -9.93 1.26
N HIS A 22 8.47 -9.39 0.92
CA HIS A 22 7.41 -10.21 0.32
C HIS A 22 7.85 -10.72 -1.06
N ALA A 23 8.52 -9.88 -1.84
CA ALA A 23 8.98 -10.27 -3.16
C ALA A 23 10.04 -11.36 -3.08
N ALA A 24 10.95 -11.24 -2.12
CA ALA A 24 12.00 -12.24 -1.93
C ALA A 24 11.41 -13.60 -1.56
N PHE A 25 10.44 -13.60 -0.67
CA PHE A 25 9.78 -14.83 -0.27
C PHE A 25 9.06 -15.45 -1.47
N LEU A 26 8.34 -14.65 -2.24
CA LEU A 26 7.58 -15.13 -3.37
C LEU A 26 8.50 -15.63 -4.47
N ALA A 27 9.66 -15.03 -4.64
CA ALA A 27 10.62 -15.43 -5.67
C ALA A 27 11.18 -16.84 -5.44
N GLN A 28 11.15 -17.30 -4.20
CA GLN A 28 11.60 -18.67 -3.91
C GLN A 28 10.68 -19.69 -4.54
N VAL A 29 9.42 -19.32 -4.74
CA VAL A 29 8.44 -20.20 -5.33
C VAL A 29 8.27 -19.90 -6.81
N SER A 30 8.22 -18.64 -7.18
CA SER A 30 8.00 -18.25 -8.56
C SER A 30 8.62 -16.88 -8.81
N PRO A 31 9.76 -16.82 -9.50
CA PRO A 31 10.35 -15.52 -9.84
C PRO A 31 9.42 -14.64 -10.68
N GLU A 32 8.63 -15.25 -11.56
CA GLU A 32 7.69 -14.49 -12.37
C GLU A 32 6.60 -13.85 -11.51
N ALA A 33 6.14 -14.56 -10.49
CA ALA A 33 5.13 -14.00 -9.60
C ALA A 33 5.68 -12.83 -8.79
N ALA A 34 6.96 -12.92 -8.40
CA ALA A 34 7.59 -11.83 -7.67
C ALA A 34 7.72 -10.58 -8.55
N GLU A 35 8.07 -10.75 -9.82
CA GLU A 35 8.17 -9.64 -10.74
C GLU A 35 6.80 -9.00 -10.96
N ARG A 36 5.78 -9.82 -11.12
CA ARG A 36 4.42 -9.33 -11.32
C ARG A 36 3.93 -8.55 -10.10
N MET A 37 4.22 -9.07 -8.92
CA MET A 37 3.82 -8.43 -7.67
C MET A 37 4.46 -7.05 -7.54
N THR A 38 5.75 -6.94 -7.87
CA THR A 38 6.46 -5.67 -7.79
C THR A 38 5.92 -4.67 -8.82
N ALA A 39 5.65 -5.13 -10.04
CA ALA A 39 5.10 -4.28 -11.08
C ALA A 39 3.71 -3.78 -10.69
N GLU A 40 2.89 -4.66 -10.11
CA GLU A 40 1.56 -4.27 -9.68
C GLU A 40 1.60 -3.30 -8.50
N PHE A 41 2.58 -3.45 -7.63
CA PHE A 41 2.77 -2.50 -6.55
C PHE A 41 3.03 -1.10 -7.12
N GLU A 42 3.93 -0.98 -8.09
CA GLU A 42 4.28 0.32 -8.65
C GLU A 42 3.07 0.95 -9.33
N LYS A 43 2.33 0.16 -10.06
CA LYS A 43 1.16 0.63 -10.74
C LYS A 43 0.09 1.09 -9.76
N THR A 44 -0.12 0.32 -8.71
CA THR A 44 -1.14 0.61 -7.69
C THR A 44 -0.75 1.84 -6.88
N ALA A 45 0.52 1.94 -6.49
CA ALA A 45 0.98 3.11 -5.75
C ALA A 45 0.82 4.37 -6.58
N LYS A 46 1.14 4.31 -7.88
CA LYS A 46 0.99 5.46 -8.74
C LYS A 46 -0.48 5.87 -8.87
N SER A 47 -1.39 4.92 -8.84
CA SER A 47 -2.81 5.23 -8.94
C SER A 47 -3.31 6.10 -7.78
N LEU A 48 -2.58 6.12 -6.67
CA LEU A 48 -2.96 6.92 -5.51
C LEU A 48 -2.67 8.41 -5.73
N GLU A 49 -2.05 8.79 -6.83
CA GLU A 49 -1.87 10.19 -7.18
C GLU A 49 -3.20 10.84 -7.51
N THR A 50 -4.23 10.05 -7.82
CA THR A 50 -5.51 10.57 -8.22
C THR A 50 -6.60 10.07 -7.28
N MET A 51 -7.24 11.01 -6.61
CA MET A 51 -8.38 10.72 -5.73
C MET A 51 -8.14 9.55 -4.76
N PRO A 52 -7.10 9.61 -3.95
CA PRO A 52 -6.84 8.51 -3.01
C PRO A 52 -7.95 8.33 -1.98
N GLN A 53 -8.81 9.35 -1.82
CA GLN A 53 -9.94 9.26 -0.89
C GLN A 53 -10.98 8.22 -1.32
N ARG A 54 -10.88 7.73 -2.56
CA ARG A 54 -11.78 6.68 -3.02
C ARG A 54 -11.54 5.35 -2.30
N CYS A 55 -10.37 5.23 -1.66
CA CYS A 55 -10.02 4.00 -0.97
C CYS A 55 -10.69 3.93 0.40
N SER A 56 -11.00 2.72 0.84
CA SER A 56 -11.70 2.52 2.10
C SER A 56 -10.81 2.75 3.30
N TRP A 57 -11.42 3.11 4.41
CA TRP A 57 -10.72 3.18 5.68
C TRP A 57 -10.32 1.78 6.13
N LEU A 58 -9.13 1.67 6.68
CA LEU A 58 -8.68 0.42 7.28
C LEU A 58 -9.22 0.38 8.70
N LYS A 59 -9.94 -0.69 9.02
CA LYS A 59 -10.57 -0.85 10.31
C LYS A 59 -10.04 -2.08 11.01
N GLY A 60 -9.92 -2.01 12.29
CA GLY A 60 -9.49 -3.15 13.09
C GLY A 60 -9.38 -2.79 14.55
N GLN A 61 -9.24 -3.80 15.38
CA GLN A 61 -9.28 -3.61 16.83
C GLN A 61 -8.19 -2.70 17.32
N TYR A 62 -7.00 -2.81 16.77
CA TYR A 62 -5.86 -2.02 17.21
C TYR A 62 -5.46 -0.94 16.21
N ILE A 63 -6.34 -0.61 15.28
CA ILE A 63 -6.04 0.35 14.22
C ILE A 63 -6.78 1.64 14.51
N PRO A 64 -6.09 2.77 14.55
CA PRO A 64 -6.75 4.05 14.82
C PRO A 64 -7.84 4.33 13.79
N ARG A 65 -8.96 4.86 14.26
CA ARG A 65 -10.08 5.12 13.38
C ARG A 65 -9.80 6.29 12.49
N ASN A 66 -10.18 6.16 11.21
CA ASN A 66 -10.10 7.25 10.25
C ASN A 66 -8.70 7.84 10.07
N VAL A 67 -7.70 7.00 10.16
CA VAL A 67 -6.33 7.43 9.94
C VAL A 67 -5.76 6.77 8.71
N TYR A 68 -5.92 5.46 8.62
CA TYR A 68 -5.33 4.70 7.52
C TYR A 68 -6.37 4.24 6.53
N ARG A 69 -5.99 4.28 5.26
CA ARG A 69 -6.77 3.69 4.17
C ARG A 69 -5.96 2.57 3.58
N PHE A 70 -6.56 1.77 2.73
CA PHE A 70 -5.84 0.68 2.09
C PHE A 70 -6.28 0.50 0.65
N ILE A 71 -5.39 -0.08 -0.15
CA ILE A 71 -5.71 -0.46 -1.51
C ILE A 71 -5.05 -1.82 -1.78
N LEU A 72 -5.81 -2.71 -2.38
CA LEU A 72 -5.34 -4.06 -2.66
C LEU A 72 -4.57 -4.11 -3.96
N PHE A 73 -3.59 -5.01 -4.04
CA PHE A 73 -2.92 -5.31 -5.29
C PHE A 73 -2.56 -6.80 -5.32
N GLU A 74 -2.54 -7.37 -6.50
CA GLU A 74 -2.27 -8.80 -6.71
C GLU A 74 -3.13 -9.69 -5.81
N LYS A 75 -4.34 -9.25 -5.53
CA LYS A 75 -5.38 -10.01 -4.82
C LYS A 75 -5.09 -10.37 -3.37
N ARG A 76 -3.85 -10.30 -2.93
CA ARG A 76 -3.55 -10.73 -1.56
C ARG A 76 -2.66 -9.78 -0.78
N TYR A 77 -2.21 -8.72 -1.42
CA TYR A 77 -1.39 -7.73 -0.72
C TYR A 77 -2.14 -6.43 -0.64
N MET A 78 -1.80 -5.60 0.30
CA MET A 78 -2.37 -4.26 0.33
C MET A 78 -1.34 -3.24 0.76
N ILE A 79 -1.50 -2.03 0.23
CA ILE A 79 -0.75 -0.87 0.67
C ILE A 79 -1.61 -0.17 1.69
N ILE A 80 -1.05 0.08 2.86
CA ILE A 80 -1.72 0.82 3.92
C ILE A 80 -1.11 2.21 3.93
N PHE A 81 -1.95 3.21 3.78
CA PHE A 81 -1.48 4.57 3.61
C PHE A 81 -2.36 5.56 4.35
N GLN A 82 -1.82 6.75 4.54
CA GLN A 82 -2.61 7.84 5.07
C GLN A 82 -2.41 9.06 4.20
N ILE A 83 -3.38 9.94 4.22
CA ILE A 83 -3.36 11.14 3.42
C ILE A 83 -3.21 12.33 4.35
N ALA A 84 -2.23 13.19 4.08
CA ALA A 84 -2.07 14.42 4.81
C ALA A 84 -1.84 15.52 3.79
N ASP A 85 -2.75 16.48 3.74
CA ASP A 85 -2.73 17.57 2.76
C ASP A 85 -2.74 16.98 1.35
N ASP A 86 -1.74 17.21 0.55
CA ASP A 86 -1.68 16.68 -0.81
C ASP A 86 -0.68 15.55 -0.94
N ILE A 87 -0.36 14.89 0.17
CA ILE A 87 0.60 13.80 0.17
C ILE A 87 -0.04 12.52 0.64
N VAL A 88 0.25 11.44 -0.06
CA VAL A 88 -0.13 10.09 0.34
C VAL A 88 1.12 9.43 0.89
N TYR A 89 1.06 9.03 2.15
CA TYR A 89 2.16 8.34 2.80
C TYR A 89 1.85 6.84 2.84
N ALA A 90 2.51 6.09 1.96
CA ALA A 90 2.36 4.63 1.95
C ALA A 90 3.29 4.06 3.01
N ASP A 91 2.73 3.66 4.12
CA ASP A 91 3.50 3.29 5.31
C ASP A 91 3.74 1.81 5.48
N TYR A 92 2.87 0.97 4.95
CA TYR A 92 2.98 -0.48 5.14
C TYR A 92 2.58 -1.22 3.88
N VAL A 93 3.22 -2.35 3.62
CA VAL A 93 2.82 -3.28 2.56
C VAL A 93 2.67 -4.63 3.23
N VAL A 94 1.45 -5.13 3.31
CA VAL A 94 1.18 -6.35 4.07
C VAL A 94 0.50 -7.41 3.21
N ASP A 95 0.65 -8.66 3.64
CA ASP A 95 -0.04 -9.79 3.04
C ASP A 95 -1.37 -9.91 3.78
N CYS A 96 -2.49 -9.84 3.06
CA CYS A 96 -3.80 -9.85 3.68
C CYS A 96 -4.12 -11.14 4.43
N ARG A 97 -3.36 -12.19 4.19
CA ARG A 97 -3.58 -13.46 4.89
C ARG A 97 -2.93 -13.49 6.26
N GLN A 98 -2.12 -12.47 6.59
CA GLN A 98 -1.44 -12.43 7.87
C GLN A 98 -2.10 -11.41 8.77
N ASP A 99 -1.93 -11.60 10.08
CA ASP A 99 -2.43 -10.65 11.05
C ASP A 99 -1.46 -9.47 11.08
N TYR A 100 -1.90 -8.31 10.66
CA TYR A 100 -1.07 -7.12 10.58
C TYR A 100 -1.46 -6.02 11.54
N GLY A 101 -2.52 -6.22 12.29
CA GLY A 101 -3.01 -5.17 13.18
C GLY A 101 -2.00 -4.69 14.19
N TRP A 102 -1.12 -5.60 14.63
CA TRP A 102 -0.10 -5.25 15.62
C TRP A 102 0.99 -4.33 15.06
N LEU A 103 1.10 -4.22 13.74
CA LEU A 103 2.10 -3.36 13.15
C LEU A 103 1.72 -1.89 13.23
N ILE A 104 0.44 -1.60 13.36
CA ILE A 104 -0.06 -0.24 13.27
C ILE A 104 -0.57 0.20 14.63
N ARG A 105 0.27 0.65 15.45
CA ARG A 105 -0.13 1.07 16.78
C ARG A 105 0.30 2.47 17.08
#